data_2edc8b461a4b5e5b0c83ead626906637
#
_entry.id   2edc8b461a4b5e5b0c83ead626906637
#
_cell.length_a   1.000
_cell.length_b   1.000
_cell.length_c   1.000
_cell.angle_alpha   90.00
_cell.angle_beta   90.00
_cell.angle_gamma   90.00
#
_symmetry.space_group_name_H-M   'P 1'
#
loop_
_entity.id
_entity.type
_entity.pdbx_description
1 polymer ?
#
loop_
_entity_poly.entity_id
_entity_poly.type
_entity_poly.pdbx_seq_one_letter_code
_entity_poly.pdbx_strand_id
1 'polypeptide(L)'
;FINRQKVVKLDEIEMPDWIKSEIIEVDGTSRSGEKLSSVKDIVVHYVGNPGSTAEQNRNFYAGDQSNVSSHFVVGLKGEIIQCIPLSEMSAASNWRNNDTISIEVCHPDDTGKFNKKTYKSLVKLVAWLEEQCGLEDGDVIRHYDITGKECPRYFVTHEDAWKKFKQDVADYRKDEQ
;
A
#
# COMPACT_ATOMS: atom_id res chain seq x y z
N PHE A 1 -9.20 -10.34 22.60
CA PHE A 1 -9.31 -8.92 22.21
C PHE A 1 -8.29 -8.04 22.93
N ILE A 2 -7.76 -8.53 24.01
CA ILE A 2 -6.72 -7.84 24.77
C ILE A 2 -5.47 -7.65 23.91
N ASN A 3 -5.18 -8.60 23.04
CA ASN A 3 -4.01 -8.51 22.15
C ASN A 3 -4.08 -7.34 21.20
N ARG A 4 -5.25 -6.81 20.94
CA ARG A 4 -5.38 -5.62 20.10
C ARG A 4 -4.82 -4.38 20.75
N GLN A 5 -4.58 -4.45 22.07
CA GLN A 5 -3.97 -3.35 22.80
C GLN A 5 -2.44 -3.39 22.72
N LYS A 6 -1.88 -4.47 22.15
CA LYS A 6 -0.45 -4.60 22.00
C LYS A 6 0.09 -3.50 21.08
N VAL A 7 1.08 -2.78 21.57
CA VAL A 7 1.73 -1.73 20.79
C VAL A 7 2.61 -2.38 19.72
N VAL A 8 2.39 -1.99 18.48
CA VAL A 8 3.23 -2.43 17.37
C VAL A 8 4.31 -1.40 17.16
N LYS A 9 5.58 -1.84 17.20
CA LYS A 9 6.74 -0.96 16.97
C LYS A 9 7.13 -0.99 15.51
N LEU A 10 6.60 -0.06 14.75
CA LEU A 10 6.76 -0.01 13.31
C LEU A 10 8.20 0.11 12.86
N ASP A 11 9.04 0.79 13.63
CA ASP A 11 10.45 0.99 13.30
C ASP A 11 11.31 -0.26 13.55
N GLU A 12 10.77 -1.26 14.23
CA GLU A 12 11.45 -2.52 14.49
C GLU A 12 11.06 -3.64 13.53
N ILE A 13 10.11 -3.37 12.63
CA ILE A 13 9.67 -4.36 11.65
C ILE A 13 10.72 -4.46 10.55
N GLU A 14 11.26 -5.67 10.36
CA GLU A 14 12.25 -5.93 9.32
C GLU A 14 11.53 -6.26 8.02
N MET A 15 11.98 -5.62 6.93
CA MET A 15 11.45 -5.93 5.61
C MET A 15 11.97 -7.28 5.16
N PRO A 16 11.08 -8.15 4.62
CA PRO A 16 11.52 -9.42 4.03
C PRO A 16 12.30 -9.14 2.73
N ASP A 17 13.07 -10.13 2.30
CA ASP A 17 13.94 -9.98 1.14
C ASP A 17 13.18 -9.86 -0.20
N TRP A 18 11.88 -10.15 -0.22
CA TRP A 18 11.06 -9.95 -1.42
C TRP A 18 10.52 -8.50 -1.55
N ILE A 19 10.87 -7.62 -0.61
CA ILE A 19 10.60 -6.17 -0.70
C ILE A 19 11.93 -5.45 -0.89
N LYS A 20 12.05 -4.74 -2.01
CA LYS A 20 13.25 -3.95 -2.29
C LYS A 20 13.12 -2.58 -1.62
N SER A 21 14.07 -2.24 -0.78
CA SER A 21 14.05 -0.94 -0.10
C SER A 21 14.74 0.12 -0.94
N GLU A 22 13.99 1.14 -1.36
CA GLU A 22 14.50 2.30 -2.10
C GLU A 22 13.90 3.56 -1.51
N ILE A 23 14.23 3.81 -0.25
CA ILE A 23 13.66 4.92 0.51
C ILE A 23 14.03 6.25 -0.15
N ILE A 24 13.06 7.15 -0.29
CA ILE A 24 13.28 8.48 -0.84
C ILE A 24 13.77 9.41 0.26
N GLU A 25 14.42 10.52 -0.15
CA GLU A 25 14.93 11.51 0.79
C GLU A 25 13.79 12.29 1.45
N VAL A 26 14.03 12.78 2.65
CA VAL A 26 13.11 13.70 3.32
C VAL A 26 13.17 15.05 2.60
N ASP A 27 12.03 15.48 2.07
CA ASP A 27 11.95 16.71 1.27
C ASP A 27 10.82 17.66 1.73
N GLY A 28 10.05 17.26 2.74
CA GLY A 28 8.95 18.06 3.28
C GLY A 28 7.64 17.96 2.49
N THR A 29 7.64 17.33 1.33
CA THR A 29 6.45 17.19 0.49
C THR A 29 6.07 15.73 0.29
N SER A 30 6.85 14.96 -0.47
CA SER A 30 6.58 13.53 -0.67
C SER A 30 6.92 12.73 0.57
N ARG A 31 8.01 13.07 1.24
CA ARG A 31 8.38 12.45 2.52
C ARG A 31 8.67 13.55 3.54
N SER A 32 7.71 13.79 4.42
CA SER A 32 7.85 14.83 5.45
C SER A 32 8.78 14.42 6.59
N GLY A 33 8.94 13.13 6.82
CA GLY A 33 9.67 12.61 7.97
C GLY A 33 8.81 12.51 9.23
N GLU A 34 7.56 12.95 9.17
CA GLU A 34 6.66 12.85 10.33
C GLU A 34 6.29 11.40 10.59
N LYS A 35 6.21 11.04 11.86
CA LYS A 35 5.87 9.68 12.27
C LYS A 35 4.37 9.47 12.22
N LEU A 36 3.97 8.22 11.94
CA LEU A 36 2.58 7.81 12.07
C LEU A 36 2.16 7.87 13.52
N SER A 37 0.94 8.34 13.77
CA SER A 37 0.37 8.33 15.12
C SER A 37 -0.06 6.91 15.53
N SER A 38 -0.51 6.14 14.55
CA SER A 38 -0.92 4.74 14.70
C SER A 38 -1.11 4.16 13.30
N VAL A 39 -1.35 2.86 13.20
CA VAL A 39 -1.78 2.25 11.93
C VAL A 39 -3.15 1.64 12.15
N LYS A 40 -4.16 2.23 11.54
CA LYS A 40 -5.54 1.75 11.63
C LYS A 40 -5.96 0.99 10.39
N ASP A 41 -5.45 1.39 9.22
CA ASP A 41 -5.86 0.78 7.96
C ASP A 41 -4.70 0.70 6.97
N ILE A 42 -4.82 -0.26 6.05
CA ILE A 42 -3.98 -0.37 4.86
C ILE A 42 -4.84 0.13 3.70
N VAL A 43 -4.34 1.09 2.95
CA VAL A 43 -5.08 1.71 1.85
C VAL A 43 -4.49 1.27 0.52
N VAL A 44 -5.33 0.67 -0.32
CA VAL A 44 -4.95 0.24 -1.67
C VAL A 44 -5.32 1.33 -2.66
N HIS A 45 -4.33 1.72 -3.48
CA HIS A 45 -4.48 2.70 -4.57
C HIS A 45 -4.04 2.06 -5.87
N TYR A 46 -4.33 2.71 -6.98
CA TYR A 46 -3.71 2.41 -8.27
C TYR A 46 -2.96 3.66 -8.73
N VAL A 47 -1.88 3.49 -9.48
CA VAL A 47 -1.05 4.63 -9.85
C VAL A 47 -1.75 5.58 -10.83
N GLY A 48 -2.74 5.09 -11.59
CA GLY A 48 -3.48 5.92 -12.53
C GLY A 48 -2.68 6.34 -13.74
N ASN A 49 -1.59 5.65 -14.03
CA ASN A 49 -0.71 5.91 -15.18
C ASN A 49 -0.39 4.56 -15.83
N PRO A 50 -1.24 4.11 -16.78
CA PRO A 50 -1.11 2.78 -17.35
C PRO A 50 0.27 2.51 -17.93
N GLY A 51 0.81 1.34 -17.63
CA GLY A 51 2.11 0.91 -18.15
C GLY A 51 3.31 1.45 -17.38
N SER A 52 3.12 2.35 -16.40
CA SER A 52 4.25 2.84 -15.61
C SER A 52 4.76 1.74 -14.69
N THR A 53 6.07 1.75 -14.43
CA THR A 53 6.75 0.75 -13.61
C THR A 53 6.82 1.21 -12.15
N ALA A 54 7.11 0.25 -11.26
CA ALA A 54 7.31 0.58 -9.84
C ALA A 54 8.47 1.56 -9.68
N GLU A 55 9.57 1.35 -10.41
CA GLU A 55 10.73 2.23 -10.36
C GLU A 55 10.39 3.65 -10.82
N GLN A 56 9.62 3.78 -11.89
CA GLN A 56 9.19 5.09 -12.39
C GLN A 56 8.35 5.84 -11.35
N ASN A 57 7.44 5.15 -10.69
CA ASN A 57 6.60 5.76 -9.67
C ASN A 57 7.42 6.15 -8.43
N ARG A 58 8.31 5.28 -8.00
CA ARG A 58 9.23 5.59 -6.90
C ARG A 58 10.07 6.84 -7.23
N ASN A 59 10.61 6.92 -8.44
CA ASN A 59 11.44 8.04 -8.85
C ASN A 59 10.63 9.33 -8.99
N PHE A 60 9.37 9.22 -9.38
CA PHE A 60 8.47 10.36 -9.39
C PHE A 60 8.30 10.94 -7.99
N TYR A 61 8.12 10.10 -6.98
CA TYR A 61 8.00 10.54 -5.59
C TYR A 61 9.27 11.29 -5.13
N ALA A 62 10.42 10.87 -5.61
CA ALA A 62 11.71 11.48 -5.23
C ALA A 62 11.96 12.80 -5.92
N GLY A 63 11.16 13.15 -6.95
CA GLY A 63 11.35 14.40 -7.71
C GLY A 63 10.80 15.61 -6.98
N ASP A 64 11.39 16.79 -7.26
CA ASP A 64 11.04 18.04 -6.59
C ASP A 64 9.62 18.51 -6.94
N GLN A 65 9.02 18.00 -8.01
CA GLN A 65 7.67 18.39 -8.43
C GLN A 65 6.59 17.53 -7.80
N SER A 66 6.98 16.46 -7.06
CA SER A 66 6.02 15.56 -6.46
C SER A 66 5.60 16.06 -5.08
N ASN A 67 4.31 15.91 -4.78
CA ASN A 67 3.77 16.11 -3.44
C ASN A 67 2.94 14.89 -3.04
N VAL A 68 3.20 13.75 -3.68
CA VAL A 68 2.54 12.49 -3.38
C VAL A 68 3.59 11.41 -3.15
N SER A 69 3.22 10.39 -2.38
CA SER A 69 4.07 9.21 -2.16
C SER A 69 3.23 8.08 -1.61
N SER A 70 3.84 6.89 -1.53
CA SER A 70 3.23 5.75 -0.84
C SER A 70 4.33 4.99 -0.13
N HIS A 71 3.96 4.17 0.84
CA HIS A 71 4.94 3.33 1.53
C HIS A 71 5.50 2.28 0.56
N PHE A 72 4.64 1.70 -0.27
CA PHE A 72 5.02 0.64 -1.20
C PHE A 72 4.45 0.90 -2.58
N VAL A 73 5.19 0.45 -3.59
CA VAL A 73 4.68 0.37 -4.98
C VAL A 73 4.81 -1.08 -5.43
N VAL A 74 3.73 -1.63 -5.95
CA VAL A 74 3.72 -2.98 -6.53
C VAL A 74 3.75 -2.85 -8.05
N GLY A 75 4.75 -3.42 -8.69
CA GLY A 75 5.01 -3.23 -10.11
C GLY A 75 4.37 -4.27 -11.01
N LEU A 76 4.53 -4.05 -12.33
CA LEU A 76 3.92 -4.87 -13.37
C LEU A 76 4.49 -6.29 -13.43
N LYS A 77 5.68 -6.50 -12.90
CA LYS A 77 6.33 -7.82 -12.85
C LYS A 77 6.16 -8.48 -11.47
N GLY A 78 5.39 -7.86 -10.58
CA GLY A 78 5.19 -8.33 -9.22
C GLY A 78 6.28 -7.87 -8.26
N GLU A 79 7.19 -7.01 -8.70
CA GLU A 79 8.21 -6.46 -7.82
C GLU A 79 7.58 -5.47 -6.83
N ILE A 80 8.10 -5.41 -5.62
CA ILE A 80 7.61 -4.52 -4.57
C ILE A 80 8.76 -3.63 -4.12
N ILE A 81 8.55 -2.32 -4.19
CA ILE A 81 9.52 -1.33 -3.74
C ILE A 81 8.97 -0.59 -2.53
N GLN A 82 9.76 -0.51 -1.47
CA GLN A 82 9.44 0.33 -0.33
C GLN A 82 10.05 1.70 -0.55
N CYS A 83 9.23 2.74 -0.47
CA CYS A 83 9.63 4.13 -0.74
C CYS A 83 9.71 4.97 0.53
N ILE A 84 8.91 4.66 1.55
CA ILE A 84 8.82 5.42 2.80
C ILE A 84 8.98 4.42 3.96
N PRO A 85 9.74 4.78 5.00
CA PRO A 85 9.81 3.91 6.20
C PRO A 85 8.42 3.65 6.77
N LEU A 86 8.20 2.44 7.24
CA LEU A 86 6.87 2.00 7.71
C LEU A 86 6.37 2.84 8.89
N SER A 87 7.27 3.41 9.67
CA SER A 87 6.92 4.24 10.83
C SER A 87 6.58 5.69 10.49
N GLU A 88 6.73 6.09 9.22
CA GLU A 88 6.52 7.48 8.79
C GLU A 88 5.27 7.61 7.93
N MET A 89 4.77 8.85 7.85
CA MET A 89 3.62 9.17 7.01
C MET A 89 4.02 9.18 5.54
N SER A 90 3.17 8.63 4.68
CA SER A 90 3.24 8.87 3.24
C SER A 90 2.19 9.92 2.86
N ALA A 91 2.20 10.36 1.61
CA ALA A 91 1.30 11.41 1.11
C ALA A 91 0.38 10.83 0.03
N ALA A 92 -0.54 9.97 0.43
CA ALA A 92 -1.42 9.26 -0.51
C ALA A 92 -2.90 9.25 -0.10
N SER A 93 -3.20 9.42 1.18
CA SER A 93 -4.53 9.11 1.72
C SER A 93 -5.21 10.31 2.38
N ASN A 94 -4.89 11.52 1.92
CA ASN A 94 -5.52 12.77 2.35
C ASN A 94 -5.44 12.92 3.87
N TRP A 95 -6.57 13.15 4.55
CA TRP A 95 -6.59 13.36 6.01
C TRP A 95 -6.31 12.08 6.80
N ARG A 96 -6.16 10.93 6.12
CA ARG A 96 -5.82 9.67 6.78
C ARG A 96 -4.33 9.32 6.64
N ASN A 97 -3.49 10.26 6.20
CA ASN A 97 -2.04 10.00 6.10
C ASN A 97 -1.39 9.65 7.43
N ASN A 98 -1.92 10.15 8.53
CA ASN A 98 -1.32 9.96 9.86
C ASN A 98 -1.62 8.60 10.51
N ASP A 99 -2.52 7.81 9.94
CA ASP A 99 -2.89 6.52 10.54
C ASP A 99 -3.06 5.39 9.52
N THR A 100 -2.44 5.51 8.34
CA THR A 100 -2.55 4.48 7.30
C THR A 100 -1.20 4.13 6.68
N ILE A 101 -1.12 2.87 6.22
CA ILE A 101 -0.06 2.43 5.33
C ILE A 101 -0.64 2.42 3.92
N SER A 102 0.05 3.05 2.98
CA SER A 102 -0.44 3.19 1.60
C SER A 102 0.35 2.34 0.63
N ILE A 103 -0.36 1.71 -0.31
CA ILE A 103 0.21 0.90 -1.39
C ILE A 103 -0.31 1.44 -2.71
N GLU A 104 0.61 1.82 -3.61
CA GLU A 104 0.27 2.19 -4.98
C GLU A 104 0.55 0.99 -5.88
N VAL A 105 -0.39 0.67 -6.76
CA VAL A 105 -0.32 -0.55 -7.56
C VAL A 105 -0.34 -0.20 -9.04
N CYS A 106 0.65 -0.70 -9.77
CA CYS A 106 0.79 -0.50 -11.20
C CYS A 106 -0.20 -1.37 -11.97
N HIS A 107 -0.59 -0.90 -13.15
CA HIS A 107 -1.56 -1.60 -13.98
C HIS A 107 -1.25 -1.36 -15.46
N PRO A 108 -1.55 -2.34 -16.33
CA PRO A 108 -1.16 -2.26 -17.75
C PRO A 108 -2.00 -1.33 -18.61
N ASP A 109 -3.28 -1.12 -18.24
CA ASP A 109 -4.19 -0.34 -19.09
C ASP A 109 -5.14 0.55 -18.28
N ASP A 110 -6.01 1.28 -18.99
CA ASP A 110 -6.91 2.26 -18.40
C ASP A 110 -8.02 1.67 -17.52
N THR A 111 -8.27 0.37 -17.61
CA THR A 111 -9.27 -0.26 -16.74
C THR A 111 -8.81 -0.27 -15.29
N GLY A 112 -7.50 -0.15 -15.07
CA GLY A 112 -6.92 -0.22 -13.74
C GLY A 112 -6.84 -1.63 -13.19
N LYS A 113 -7.19 -2.65 -13.99
CA LYS A 113 -7.12 -4.03 -13.55
C LYS A 113 -5.66 -4.45 -13.39
N PHE A 114 -5.35 -5.10 -12.28
CA PHE A 114 -4.00 -5.58 -12.00
C PHE A 114 -3.76 -6.90 -12.74
N ASN A 115 -2.56 -7.04 -13.33
CA ASN A 115 -2.22 -8.30 -13.96
C ASN A 115 -1.95 -9.37 -12.88
N LYS A 116 -1.77 -10.61 -13.32
CA LYS A 116 -1.64 -11.76 -12.43
C LYS A 116 -0.48 -11.63 -11.46
N LYS A 117 0.69 -11.22 -11.95
CA LYS A 117 1.90 -11.09 -11.12
C LYS A 117 1.75 -9.97 -10.09
N THR A 118 1.22 -8.84 -10.51
CA THR A 118 0.95 -7.70 -9.64
C THR A 118 -0.06 -8.07 -8.55
N TYR A 119 -1.14 -8.71 -8.94
CA TYR A 119 -2.20 -9.12 -8.03
C TYR A 119 -1.66 -10.07 -6.96
N LYS A 120 -0.89 -11.07 -7.38
CA LYS A 120 -0.31 -12.06 -6.47
C LYS A 120 0.62 -11.40 -5.45
N SER A 121 1.45 -10.45 -5.90
CA SER A 121 2.33 -9.70 -5.00
C SER A 121 1.56 -8.80 -4.06
N LEU A 122 0.47 -8.19 -4.54
CA LEU A 122 -0.37 -7.34 -3.70
C LEU A 122 -1.03 -8.14 -2.58
N VAL A 123 -1.55 -9.33 -2.89
CA VAL A 123 -2.12 -10.24 -1.89
C VAL A 123 -1.08 -10.56 -0.81
N LYS A 124 0.12 -10.93 -1.24
CA LYS A 124 1.21 -11.27 -0.32
C LYS A 124 1.59 -10.10 0.57
N LEU A 125 1.73 -8.91 -0.02
CA LEU A 125 2.12 -7.70 0.71
C LEU A 125 1.05 -7.30 1.74
N VAL A 126 -0.21 -7.29 1.35
CA VAL A 126 -1.30 -6.92 2.25
C VAL A 126 -1.40 -7.91 3.40
N ALA A 127 -1.32 -9.20 3.10
CA ALA A 127 -1.36 -10.24 4.15
C ALA A 127 -0.21 -10.05 5.14
N TRP A 128 0.99 -9.78 4.65
CA TRP A 128 2.16 -9.54 5.48
C TRP A 128 1.98 -8.30 6.36
N LEU A 129 1.45 -7.21 5.78
CA LEU A 129 1.22 -5.97 6.52
C LEU A 129 0.15 -6.15 7.60
N GLU A 130 -0.94 -6.86 7.30
CA GLU A 130 -1.95 -7.16 8.30
C GLU A 130 -1.33 -7.84 9.51
N GLU A 131 -0.48 -8.82 9.25
CA GLU A 131 0.15 -9.58 10.31
C GLU A 131 1.13 -8.72 11.12
N GLN A 132 1.98 -7.95 10.45
CA GLN A 132 2.96 -7.10 11.12
C GLN A 132 2.30 -5.98 11.93
N CYS A 133 1.23 -5.41 11.44
CA CYS A 133 0.56 -4.27 12.07
C CYS A 133 -0.61 -4.67 12.97
N GLY A 134 -0.90 -5.95 13.12
CA GLY A 134 -2.00 -6.42 13.95
C GLY A 134 -3.36 -6.06 13.41
N LEU A 135 -3.53 -6.09 12.09
CA LEU A 135 -4.76 -5.70 11.40
C LEU A 135 -5.52 -6.91 10.89
N GLU A 136 -6.79 -6.69 10.57
CA GLU A 136 -7.73 -7.68 10.06
C GLU A 136 -8.22 -7.28 8.68
N ASP A 137 -9.00 -8.14 8.01
CA ASP A 137 -9.52 -7.88 6.67
C ASP A 137 -10.34 -6.58 6.58
N GLY A 138 -11.09 -6.24 7.63
CA GLY A 138 -11.88 -5.01 7.67
C GLY A 138 -11.02 -3.74 7.68
N ASP A 139 -9.73 -3.88 7.96
CA ASP A 139 -8.80 -2.76 8.02
C ASP A 139 -8.07 -2.54 6.69
N VAL A 140 -8.43 -3.29 5.65
CA VAL A 140 -7.91 -3.10 4.29
C VAL A 140 -8.99 -2.37 3.50
N ILE A 141 -8.69 -1.15 3.09
CA ILE A 141 -9.65 -0.25 2.46
C ILE A 141 -9.08 0.31 1.16
N ARG A 142 -9.94 0.94 0.38
CA ARG A 142 -9.59 1.63 -0.86
C ARG A 142 -9.52 3.13 -0.58
N HIS A 143 -8.79 3.87 -1.41
CA HIS A 143 -8.84 5.34 -1.36
C HIS A 143 -10.30 5.81 -1.51
N TYR A 144 -11.06 5.12 -2.33
CA TYR A 144 -12.50 5.37 -2.51
C TYR A 144 -13.26 5.39 -1.17
N ASP A 145 -12.89 4.52 -0.26
CA ASP A 145 -13.57 4.41 1.04
C ASP A 145 -13.27 5.60 1.95
N ILE A 146 -12.23 6.38 1.64
CA ILE A 146 -11.89 7.59 2.37
C ILE A 146 -12.55 8.82 1.76
N THR A 147 -12.43 9.01 0.44
CA THR A 147 -12.77 10.27 -0.23
C THR A 147 -13.86 10.16 -1.30
N GLY A 148 -14.21 8.94 -1.71
CA GLY A 148 -15.10 8.74 -2.85
C GLY A 148 -14.39 8.78 -4.21
N LYS A 149 -13.07 9.01 -4.21
CA LYS A 149 -12.28 8.99 -5.44
C LYS A 149 -12.29 7.59 -6.05
N GLU A 150 -12.38 7.51 -7.39
CA GLU A 150 -12.36 6.22 -8.11
C GLU A 150 -10.94 5.63 -8.09
N CYS A 151 -10.51 5.16 -6.93
CA CYS A 151 -9.16 4.64 -6.71
C CYS A 151 -9.21 3.52 -5.68
N PRO A 152 -8.72 2.33 -5.98
CA PRO A 152 -8.23 1.89 -7.30
C PRO A 152 -9.40 1.61 -8.24
N ARG A 153 -9.30 2.10 -9.45
CA ARG A 153 -10.43 2.10 -10.39
C ARG A 153 -11.11 0.75 -10.53
N TYR A 154 -10.35 -0.30 -10.82
CA TYR A 154 -10.97 -1.60 -11.11
C TYR A 154 -11.75 -2.14 -9.91
N PHE A 155 -11.22 -1.98 -8.70
CA PHE A 155 -11.88 -2.46 -7.48
C PHE A 155 -13.06 -1.57 -7.06
N VAL A 156 -13.14 -0.35 -7.57
CA VAL A 156 -14.30 0.51 -7.34
C VAL A 156 -15.43 0.17 -8.31
N THR A 157 -15.08 -0.04 -9.58
CA THR A 157 -16.07 -0.35 -10.62
C THR A 157 -16.48 -1.82 -10.61
N HIS A 158 -15.77 -2.67 -9.90
CA HIS A 158 -16.03 -4.12 -9.79
C HIS A 158 -15.98 -4.54 -8.32
N GLU A 159 -17.06 -4.27 -7.59
CA GLU A 159 -17.13 -4.59 -6.16
C GLU A 159 -16.86 -6.07 -5.85
N ASP A 160 -17.31 -6.96 -6.73
CA ASP A 160 -17.06 -8.40 -6.54
C ASP A 160 -15.57 -8.72 -6.59
N ALA A 161 -14.82 -8.01 -7.44
CA ALA A 161 -13.36 -8.20 -7.53
C ALA A 161 -12.66 -7.70 -6.25
N TRP A 162 -13.14 -6.61 -5.67
CA TRP A 162 -12.63 -6.11 -4.39
C TRP A 162 -12.88 -7.11 -3.26
N LYS A 163 -14.10 -7.65 -3.19
CA LYS A 163 -14.44 -8.68 -2.19
C LYS A 163 -13.59 -9.93 -2.36
N LYS A 164 -13.38 -10.34 -3.62
CA LYS A 164 -12.53 -11.49 -3.91
C LYS A 164 -11.09 -11.23 -3.50
N PHE A 165 -10.57 -10.04 -3.75
CA PHE A 165 -9.23 -9.68 -3.32
C PHE A 165 -9.07 -9.83 -1.80
N LYS A 166 -10.01 -9.31 -1.03
CA LYS A 166 -9.95 -9.41 0.42
C LYS A 166 -10.04 -10.86 0.89
N GLN A 167 -10.83 -11.67 0.21
CA GLN A 167 -10.91 -13.10 0.50
C GLN A 167 -9.59 -13.80 0.17
N ASP A 168 -8.96 -13.45 -0.95
CA ASP A 168 -7.67 -14.03 -1.33
C ASP A 168 -6.58 -13.67 -0.31
N VAL A 169 -6.61 -12.46 0.25
CA VAL A 169 -5.71 -12.06 1.33
C VAL A 169 -5.93 -12.93 2.57
N ALA A 170 -7.19 -13.11 2.97
CA ALA A 170 -7.54 -13.92 4.14
C ALA A 170 -7.10 -15.38 3.94
N ASP A 171 -7.32 -15.92 2.75
CA ASP A 171 -6.92 -17.28 2.42
C ASP A 171 -5.39 -17.43 2.45
N TYR A 172 -4.68 -16.45 1.92
CA TYR A 172 -3.22 -16.44 1.94
C TYR A 172 -2.68 -16.45 3.38
N ARG A 173 -3.23 -15.62 4.24
CA ARG A 173 -2.82 -15.59 5.66
C ARG A 173 -3.05 -16.92 6.34
N LYS A 174 -4.17 -17.56 6.05
CA LYS A 174 -4.51 -18.86 6.62
C LYS A 174 -3.52 -19.92 6.20
N ASP A 175 -3.14 -19.92 4.93
CA ASP A 175 -2.23 -20.93 4.37
C ASP A 175 -0.80 -20.77 4.88
N GLU A 176 -0.41 -19.55 5.28
CA GLU A 176 0.95 -19.26 5.77
C GLU A 176 1.11 -19.51 7.28
N GLN A 177 0.04 -19.93 7.96
CA GLN A 177 0.10 -20.22 9.41
C GLN A 177 0.44 -21.67 9.73
#